data_14a9238a7a051178dc0ca7696f461771
#
_entry.id   14a9238a7a051178dc0ca7696f461771
#
_cell.length_a   1.000
_cell.length_b   1.000
_cell.length_c   1.000
_cell.angle_alpha   90.00
_cell.angle_beta   90.00
_cell.angle_gamma   90.00
#
_symmetry.space_group_name_H-M   'P 1'
#
loop_
_entity.id
_entity.type
_entity.pdbx_description
1 polymer ?
#
loop_
_entity_poly.entity_id
_entity_poly.type
_entity_poly.pdbx_seq_one_letter_code
_entity_poly.pdbx_strand_id
1 'polypeptide(L)'
;MKAILTKSSGAANQLYLGEYETPEPAADEVLVKVHATALNRADILQREGKYPPPAGASPILGLEMSGEVVEVGKEVEKWKVGDKVFGLLPGGGYAEYAVIHQDMAMAIPENLSFEEAAAIPEVFMTAFQAVHWLGRLQPSERILIHAGGSGVGTAAIQLAKEMQAGDIIVTASQTKHAACRELGAHYTVDYKSQDFRDEVKNITDREGVDVIIDFVAAPYFERNISVLRTDGRLIMLALLGGTHLEQFNLGNLLRKRIQILASTLRSRSRDYQIRLTEAFAEFAISRFEAGRLRPVIDQVMDWKEVKAAHQRMESNQNVGKIVLKISKS
;
A
#
# COMPACT_ATOMS: atom_id res chain seq x y z
N MET A 1 0.80 -17.53 -21.70
CA MET A 1 1.76 -16.57 -21.11
C MET A 1 2.56 -17.20 -19.99
N LYS A 2 3.71 -16.64 -19.65
CA LYS A 2 4.41 -17.01 -18.44
C LYS A 2 3.91 -16.24 -17.23
N ALA A 3 3.91 -16.89 -16.06
CA ALA A 3 3.49 -16.30 -14.78
C ALA A 3 4.26 -16.94 -13.62
N ILE A 4 4.36 -16.24 -12.51
CA ILE A 4 4.80 -16.80 -11.23
C ILE A 4 3.65 -17.52 -10.58
N LEU A 5 3.79 -18.83 -10.46
CA LEU A 5 2.77 -19.73 -9.89
C LEU A 5 3.22 -20.24 -8.51
N THR A 6 2.26 -20.74 -7.74
CA THR A 6 2.50 -21.34 -6.43
C THR A 6 2.17 -22.81 -6.48
N LYS A 7 3.12 -23.70 -6.11
CA LYS A 7 2.92 -25.16 -6.09
C LYS A 7 1.90 -25.59 -5.02
N SER A 8 2.02 -24.99 -3.84
CA SER A 8 1.15 -25.16 -2.68
C SER A 8 1.31 -23.96 -1.74
N SER A 9 0.37 -23.78 -0.83
CA SER A 9 0.53 -22.77 0.24
C SER A 9 1.79 -23.05 1.05
N GLY A 10 2.55 -21.99 1.40
CA GLY A 10 3.76 -22.16 2.21
C GLY A 10 4.82 -21.07 2.01
N ALA A 11 6.09 -21.42 2.19
CA ALA A 11 7.23 -20.52 2.12
C ALA A 11 7.57 -20.10 0.67
N ALA A 12 8.48 -19.12 0.51
CA ALA A 12 8.84 -18.55 -0.79
C ALA A 12 9.37 -19.56 -1.83
N ASN A 13 9.91 -20.71 -1.40
CA ASN A 13 10.35 -21.78 -2.27
C ASN A 13 9.22 -22.46 -3.08
N GLN A 14 7.97 -22.26 -2.71
CA GLN A 14 6.81 -22.74 -3.44
C GLN A 14 6.54 -21.96 -4.74
N LEU A 15 7.12 -20.78 -4.88
CA LEU A 15 6.98 -19.96 -6.09
C LEU A 15 7.84 -20.52 -7.23
N TYR A 16 7.32 -20.50 -8.45
CA TYR A 16 8.05 -20.89 -9.66
C TYR A 16 7.50 -20.19 -10.89
N LEU A 17 8.34 -20.02 -11.90
CA LEU A 17 7.92 -19.53 -13.22
C LEU A 17 7.31 -20.69 -14.01
N GLY A 18 6.07 -20.51 -14.48
CA GLY A 18 5.33 -21.53 -15.23
C GLY A 18 4.49 -20.93 -16.35
N GLU A 19 3.83 -21.81 -17.09
CA GLU A 19 2.87 -21.44 -18.13
C GLU A 19 1.46 -21.29 -17.52
N TYR A 20 0.74 -20.27 -17.96
CA TYR A 20 -0.65 -20.02 -17.59
C TYR A 20 -1.41 -19.48 -18.80
N GLU A 21 -2.72 -19.61 -18.80
CA GLU A 21 -3.57 -19.07 -19.86
C GLU A 21 -3.50 -17.54 -19.88
N THR A 22 -3.35 -16.94 -21.05
CA THR A 22 -3.40 -15.48 -21.18
C THR A 22 -4.85 -15.02 -20.99
N PRO A 23 -5.13 -14.09 -20.06
CA PRO A 23 -6.50 -13.62 -19.86
C PRO A 23 -7.01 -12.82 -21.06
N GLU A 24 -8.29 -12.91 -21.33
CA GLU A 24 -8.99 -12.08 -22.30
C GLU A 24 -9.67 -10.92 -21.58
N PRO A 25 -9.60 -9.68 -22.10
CA PRO A 25 -10.25 -8.55 -21.48
C PRO A 25 -11.78 -8.64 -21.63
N ALA A 26 -12.52 -8.35 -20.57
CA ALA A 26 -13.96 -8.15 -20.64
C ALA A 26 -14.31 -6.89 -21.45
N ALA A 27 -15.60 -6.63 -21.66
CA ALA A 27 -16.05 -5.51 -22.49
C ALA A 27 -15.51 -4.14 -22.04
N ASP A 28 -15.38 -3.95 -20.74
CA ASP A 28 -14.95 -2.74 -20.04
C ASP A 28 -13.50 -2.79 -19.50
N GLU A 29 -12.73 -3.80 -19.95
CA GLU A 29 -11.35 -4.03 -19.50
C GLU A 29 -10.34 -3.84 -20.63
N VAL A 30 -9.09 -3.63 -20.24
CA VAL A 30 -7.95 -3.63 -21.16
C VAL A 30 -6.99 -4.75 -20.77
N LEU A 31 -6.38 -5.38 -21.78
CA LEU A 31 -5.25 -6.31 -21.58
C LEU A 31 -3.95 -5.51 -21.62
N VAL A 32 -3.19 -5.61 -20.56
CA VAL A 32 -1.91 -4.93 -20.40
C VAL A 32 -0.78 -5.93 -20.46
N LYS A 33 0.20 -5.66 -21.33
CA LYS A 33 1.50 -6.32 -21.27
C LYS A 33 2.29 -5.74 -20.11
N VAL A 34 2.48 -6.53 -19.08
CA VAL A 34 3.12 -6.09 -17.84
C VAL A 34 4.63 -5.93 -18.04
N HIS A 35 5.15 -4.78 -17.67
CA HIS A 35 6.59 -4.49 -17.64
C HIS A 35 7.17 -4.58 -16.24
N ALA A 36 6.39 -4.18 -15.23
CA ALA A 36 6.77 -4.29 -13.83
C ALA A 36 5.55 -4.52 -12.94
N THR A 37 5.77 -5.17 -11.82
CA THR A 37 4.85 -5.33 -10.68
C THR A 37 5.62 -5.11 -9.38
N ALA A 38 4.95 -4.97 -8.26
CA ALA A 38 5.66 -4.80 -7.00
C ALA A 38 5.05 -5.67 -5.88
N LEU A 39 5.92 -6.08 -4.95
CA LEU A 39 5.55 -6.93 -3.83
C LEU A 39 4.71 -6.18 -2.79
N ASN A 40 3.74 -6.89 -2.24
CA ASN A 40 2.94 -6.47 -1.11
C ASN A 40 2.88 -7.55 -0.02
N ARG A 41 2.67 -7.16 1.23
CA ARG A 41 2.53 -8.13 2.33
C ARG A 41 1.37 -9.11 2.08
N ALA A 42 0.34 -8.64 1.38
CA ALA A 42 -0.80 -9.47 0.97
C ALA A 42 -0.41 -10.61 0.04
N ASP A 43 0.59 -10.44 -0.84
CA ASP A 43 1.10 -11.52 -1.70
C ASP A 43 1.73 -12.65 -0.86
N ILE A 44 2.46 -12.30 0.20
CA ILE A 44 3.01 -13.28 1.14
C ILE A 44 1.88 -14.02 1.85
N LEU A 45 0.88 -13.30 2.37
CA LEU A 45 -0.27 -13.90 3.05
C LEU A 45 -1.09 -14.78 2.10
N GLN A 46 -1.26 -14.38 0.84
CA GLN A 46 -1.94 -15.21 -0.17
C GLN A 46 -1.13 -16.47 -0.46
N ARG A 47 0.19 -16.36 -0.68
CA ARG A 47 1.07 -17.51 -0.87
C ARG A 47 1.01 -18.48 0.31
N GLU A 48 0.89 -17.97 1.54
CA GLU A 48 0.75 -18.77 2.75
C GLU A 48 -0.67 -19.34 2.97
N GLY A 49 -1.64 -19.02 2.10
CA GLY A 49 -3.03 -19.45 2.22
C GLY A 49 -3.85 -18.68 3.28
N LYS A 50 -3.32 -17.57 3.81
CA LYS A 50 -3.95 -16.77 4.87
C LYS A 50 -4.80 -15.61 4.34
N TYR A 51 -4.69 -15.28 3.05
CA TYR A 51 -5.41 -14.18 2.41
C TYR A 51 -5.82 -14.57 0.98
N PRO A 52 -6.89 -15.35 0.82
CA PRO A 52 -7.32 -15.82 -0.49
C PRO A 52 -7.75 -14.67 -1.42
N PRO A 53 -7.58 -14.82 -2.74
CA PRO A 53 -8.09 -13.85 -3.70
C PRO A 53 -9.62 -13.74 -3.61
N PRO A 54 -10.20 -12.58 -3.93
CA PRO A 54 -11.65 -12.44 -4.10
C PRO A 54 -12.20 -13.41 -5.15
N ALA A 55 -13.46 -13.77 -5.04
CA ALA A 55 -14.12 -14.62 -6.04
C ALA A 55 -14.03 -13.99 -7.45
N GLY A 56 -13.63 -14.80 -8.43
CA GLY A 56 -13.43 -14.35 -9.83
C GLY A 56 -12.10 -13.64 -10.12
N ALA A 57 -11.30 -13.33 -9.11
CA ALA A 57 -9.97 -12.77 -9.32
C ALA A 57 -8.96 -13.85 -9.76
N SER A 58 -7.91 -13.44 -10.48
CA SER A 58 -6.81 -14.31 -10.84
C SER A 58 -6.19 -14.95 -9.59
N PRO A 59 -5.88 -16.26 -9.60
CA PRO A 59 -5.17 -16.92 -8.50
C PRO A 59 -3.67 -16.55 -8.47
N ILE A 60 -3.15 -15.99 -9.58
CA ILE A 60 -1.78 -15.50 -9.67
C ILE A 60 -1.61 -14.33 -8.71
N LEU A 61 -0.49 -14.29 -8.01
CA LEU A 61 -0.12 -13.18 -7.12
C LEU A 61 0.06 -11.85 -7.87
N GLY A 62 0.19 -10.77 -7.12
CA GLY A 62 0.46 -9.43 -7.64
C GLY A 62 -0.79 -8.56 -7.69
N LEU A 63 -0.81 -7.53 -6.83
CA LEU A 63 -1.95 -6.63 -6.62
C LEU A 63 -1.82 -5.33 -7.40
N GLU A 64 -0.78 -5.18 -8.20
CA GLU A 64 -0.50 -3.96 -8.96
C GLU A 64 0.39 -4.27 -10.16
N MET A 65 0.31 -3.40 -11.14
CA MET A 65 1.17 -3.51 -12.32
C MET A 65 1.40 -2.15 -12.98
N SER A 66 2.41 -2.11 -13.85
CA SER A 66 2.58 -1.10 -14.89
C SER A 66 2.93 -1.78 -16.21
N GLY A 67 2.48 -1.21 -17.30
CA GLY A 67 2.71 -1.83 -18.60
C GLY A 67 2.10 -1.04 -19.76
N GLU A 68 1.98 -1.71 -20.89
CA GLU A 68 1.45 -1.17 -22.15
C GLU A 68 0.18 -1.90 -22.53
N VAL A 69 -0.86 -1.16 -22.88
CA VAL A 69 -2.14 -1.71 -23.37
C VAL A 69 -1.91 -2.40 -24.72
N VAL A 70 -2.27 -3.67 -24.84
CA VAL A 70 -2.11 -4.47 -26.07
C VAL A 70 -3.45 -4.88 -26.70
N GLU A 71 -4.52 -4.86 -25.90
CA GLU A 71 -5.89 -5.14 -26.38
C GLU A 71 -6.88 -4.36 -25.53
N VAL A 72 -8.01 -3.97 -26.14
CA VAL A 72 -9.09 -3.23 -25.46
C VAL A 72 -10.43 -3.93 -25.68
N GLY A 73 -11.23 -4.01 -24.62
CA GLY A 73 -12.59 -4.49 -24.69
C GLY A 73 -13.49 -3.55 -25.51
N LYS A 74 -14.62 -4.06 -26.01
CA LYS A 74 -15.50 -3.34 -26.94
C LYS A 74 -16.19 -2.09 -26.36
N GLU A 75 -16.24 -1.94 -25.05
CA GLU A 75 -16.85 -0.81 -24.31
C GLU A 75 -15.78 0.10 -23.68
N VAL A 76 -14.50 -0.12 -24.02
CA VAL A 76 -13.41 0.74 -23.55
C VAL A 76 -13.36 2.02 -24.39
N GLU A 77 -13.47 3.16 -23.70
CA GLU A 77 -13.43 4.50 -24.31
C GLU A 77 -12.18 5.30 -23.87
N LYS A 78 -11.59 4.96 -22.72
CA LYS A 78 -10.51 5.74 -22.11
C LYS A 78 -9.11 5.40 -22.64
N TRP A 79 -8.91 4.20 -23.19
CA TRP A 79 -7.59 3.67 -23.53
C TRP A 79 -7.56 3.13 -24.96
N LYS A 80 -6.36 3.13 -25.53
CA LYS A 80 -6.04 2.51 -26.83
C LYS A 80 -4.77 1.67 -26.74
N VAL A 81 -4.57 0.77 -27.69
CA VAL A 81 -3.34 -0.01 -27.81
C VAL A 81 -2.13 0.92 -27.92
N GLY A 82 -1.09 0.64 -27.16
CA GLY A 82 0.14 1.42 -27.03
C GLY A 82 0.15 2.40 -25.85
N ASP A 83 -0.99 2.65 -25.19
CA ASP A 83 -1.02 3.51 -24.01
C ASP A 83 -0.26 2.85 -22.83
N LYS A 84 0.50 3.66 -22.12
CA LYS A 84 1.25 3.22 -20.93
C LYS A 84 0.42 3.48 -19.68
N VAL A 85 0.13 2.40 -18.96
CA VAL A 85 -0.77 2.44 -17.80
C VAL A 85 -0.18 1.75 -16.58
N PHE A 86 -0.66 2.15 -15.41
CA PHE A 86 -0.44 1.46 -14.16
C PHE A 86 -1.73 1.40 -13.35
N GLY A 87 -1.85 0.45 -12.43
CA GLY A 87 -3.06 0.35 -11.64
C GLY A 87 -3.07 -0.79 -10.65
N LEU A 88 -4.09 -0.74 -9.79
CA LEU A 88 -4.38 -1.74 -8.76
C LEU A 88 -5.10 -2.93 -9.38
N LEU A 89 -4.70 -4.14 -9.01
CA LEU A 89 -5.28 -5.39 -9.48
C LEU A 89 -5.86 -6.21 -8.30
N PRO A 90 -6.90 -7.00 -8.54
CA PRO A 90 -7.36 -7.98 -7.56
C PRO A 90 -6.43 -9.21 -7.44
N GLY A 91 -5.49 -9.36 -8.35
CA GLY A 91 -4.51 -10.43 -8.55
C GLY A 91 -4.01 -10.43 -9.98
N GLY A 92 -3.01 -11.27 -10.31
CA GLY A 92 -2.52 -11.44 -11.68
C GLY A 92 -1.30 -10.60 -12.06
N GLY A 93 -0.82 -9.70 -11.22
CA GLY A 93 0.31 -8.82 -11.54
C GLY A 93 1.64 -9.55 -11.75
N TYR A 94 1.81 -10.76 -11.24
CA TYR A 94 3.04 -11.55 -11.42
C TYR A 94 3.02 -12.39 -12.71
N ALA A 95 2.59 -11.79 -13.82
CA ALA A 95 2.47 -12.44 -15.12
C ALA A 95 2.89 -11.49 -16.25
N GLU A 96 3.11 -12.04 -17.46
CA GLU A 96 3.43 -11.24 -18.65
C GLU A 96 2.25 -10.36 -19.10
N TYR A 97 1.01 -10.77 -18.78
CA TYR A 97 -0.21 -10.03 -19.12
C TYR A 97 -1.18 -10.02 -17.95
N ALA A 98 -1.86 -8.92 -17.77
CA ALA A 98 -2.94 -8.76 -16.80
C ALA A 98 -4.09 -7.95 -17.40
N VAL A 99 -5.32 -8.23 -16.96
CA VAL A 99 -6.49 -7.43 -17.30
C VAL A 99 -6.80 -6.42 -16.20
N ILE A 100 -7.24 -5.23 -16.57
CA ILE A 100 -7.65 -4.19 -15.65
C ILE A 100 -8.87 -3.44 -16.21
N HIS A 101 -9.82 -3.11 -15.35
CA HIS A 101 -10.97 -2.28 -15.71
C HIS A 101 -10.48 -0.89 -16.15
N GLN A 102 -11.08 -0.34 -17.23
CA GLN A 102 -10.65 0.94 -17.80
C GLN A 102 -10.60 2.09 -16.78
N ASP A 103 -11.50 2.12 -15.78
CA ASP A 103 -11.58 3.17 -14.75
C ASP A 103 -10.65 2.92 -13.55
N MET A 104 -9.97 1.79 -13.49
CA MET A 104 -8.96 1.49 -12.49
C MET A 104 -7.53 1.66 -13.00
N ALA A 105 -7.36 1.84 -14.31
CA ALA A 105 -6.09 2.17 -14.93
C ALA A 105 -5.82 3.68 -14.87
N MET A 106 -4.57 4.04 -14.69
CA MET A 106 -4.08 5.42 -14.69
C MET A 106 -2.94 5.55 -15.71
N ALA A 107 -2.84 6.71 -16.39
CA ALA A 107 -1.73 6.99 -17.29
C ALA A 107 -0.42 7.15 -16.51
N ILE A 108 0.67 6.55 -17.00
CA ILE A 108 1.99 6.73 -16.40
C ILE A 108 2.49 8.15 -16.72
N PRO A 109 2.80 8.98 -15.70
CA PRO A 109 3.48 10.25 -15.90
C PRO A 109 4.78 10.09 -16.69
N GLU A 110 5.08 11.02 -17.61
CA GLU A 110 6.25 10.91 -18.51
C GLU A 110 7.60 10.82 -17.79
N ASN A 111 7.66 11.36 -16.58
CA ASN A 111 8.87 11.35 -15.75
C ASN A 111 9.04 10.08 -14.92
N LEU A 112 8.12 9.11 -15.01
CA LEU A 112 8.19 7.83 -14.30
C LEU A 112 8.50 6.67 -15.24
N SER A 113 9.40 5.80 -14.81
CA SER A 113 9.62 4.49 -15.42
C SER A 113 8.48 3.51 -15.10
N PHE A 114 8.40 2.38 -15.80
CA PHE A 114 7.47 1.32 -15.46
C PHE A 114 7.70 0.78 -14.04
N GLU A 115 8.96 0.63 -13.63
CA GLU A 115 9.33 0.17 -12.29
C GLU A 115 8.83 1.13 -11.20
N GLU A 116 8.95 2.43 -11.41
CA GLU A 116 8.43 3.44 -10.49
C GLU A 116 6.90 3.44 -10.49
N ALA A 117 6.25 3.41 -11.64
CA ALA A 117 4.80 3.39 -11.75
C ALA A 117 4.20 2.14 -11.09
N ALA A 118 4.82 0.96 -11.22
CA ALA A 118 4.37 -0.27 -10.57
C ALA A 118 4.45 -0.23 -9.03
N ALA A 119 5.26 0.65 -8.46
CA ALA A 119 5.43 0.79 -7.02
C ALA A 119 4.41 1.74 -6.35
N ILE A 120 3.45 2.26 -7.12
CA ILE A 120 2.49 3.28 -6.65
C ILE A 120 1.14 2.70 -6.20
N PRO A 121 0.41 1.89 -7.00
CA PRO A 121 -1.01 1.67 -6.80
C PRO A 121 -1.39 1.18 -5.41
N GLU A 122 -0.88 0.04 -4.99
CA GLU A 122 -1.29 -0.59 -3.72
C GLU A 122 -0.96 0.29 -2.52
N VAL A 123 0.23 0.84 -2.45
CA VAL A 123 0.69 1.56 -1.26
C VAL A 123 0.18 3.00 -1.18
N PHE A 124 0.15 3.72 -2.31
CA PHE A 124 -0.36 5.09 -2.30
C PHE A 124 -1.88 5.15 -2.22
N MET A 125 -2.61 4.26 -2.89
CA MET A 125 -4.08 4.22 -2.77
C MET A 125 -4.52 3.74 -1.39
N THR A 126 -3.83 2.77 -0.78
CA THR A 126 -4.07 2.37 0.61
C THR A 126 -3.80 3.52 1.57
N ALA A 127 -2.68 4.23 1.41
CA ALA A 127 -2.36 5.38 2.24
C ALA A 127 -3.33 6.55 2.03
N PHE A 128 -3.72 6.84 0.78
CA PHE A 128 -4.68 7.89 0.46
C PHE A 128 -6.07 7.59 1.06
N GLN A 129 -6.55 6.36 0.92
CA GLN A 129 -7.77 5.91 1.58
C GLN A 129 -7.69 6.12 3.09
N ALA A 130 -6.58 5.73 3.71
CA ALA A 130 -6.41 5.81 5.16
C ALA A 130 -6.29 7.24 5.67
N VAL A 131 -5.47 8.08 5.02
CA VAL A 131 -5.19 9.45 5.47
C VAL A 131 -6.32 10.39 5.10
N HIS A 132 -6.79 10.34 3.84
CA HIS A 132 -7.74 11.30 3.29
C HIS A 132 -9.20 10.88 3.53
N TRP A 133 -9.61 9.69 3.10
CA TRP A 133 -11.03 9.29 3.16
C TRP A 133 -11.48 8.86 4.56
N LEU A 134 -10.69 8.05 5.24
CA LEU A 134 -11.04 7.51 6.55
C LEU A 134 -10.54 8.41 7.68
N GLY A 135 -9.27 8.78 7.62
CA GLY A 135 -8.63 9.67 8.58
C GLY A 135 -9.13 11.11 8.50
N ARG A 136 -9.57 11.54 7.32
CA ARG A 136 -10.05 12.91 7.07
C ARG A 136 -9.07 13.93 7.62
N LEU A 137 -7.78 13.68 7.41
CA LEU A 137 -6.70 14.53 7.91
C LEU A 137 -6.89 15.97 7.43
N GLN A 138 -6.93 16.90 8.36
CA GLN A 138 -7.04 18.33 8.08
C GLN A 138 -5.68 19.02 8.17
N PRO A 139 -5.49 20.16 7.49
CA PRO A 139 -4.28 20.98 7.68
C PRO A 139 -4.03 21.26 9.17
N SER A 140 -2.76 21.22 9.57
CA SER A 140 -2.28 21.41 10.95
C SER A 140 -2.65 20.31 11.95
N GLU A 141 -3.44 19.30 11.59
CA GLU A 141 -3.64 18.11 12.45
C GLU A 141 -2.36 17.28 12.55
N ARG A 142 -2.16 16.65 13.70
CA ARG A 142 -1.03 15.77 13.98
C ARG A 142 -1.37 14.34 13.62
N ILE A 143 -0.43 13.64 12.96
CA ILE A 143 -0.61 12.25 12.55
C ILE A 143 0.53 11.36 13.08
N LEU A 144 0.15 10.19 13.61
CA LEU A 144 1.08 9.10 13.94
C LEU A 144 0.94 7.99 12.90
N ILE A 145 2.04 7.62 12.26
CA ILE A 145 2.08 6.54 11.27
C ILE A 145 2.98 5.43 11.79
N HIS A 146 2.41 4.28 12.12
CA HIS A 146 3.19 3.10 12.46
C HIS A 146 3.84 2.50 11.21
N ALA A 147 4.95 1.78 11.41
CA ALA A 147 5.72 1.18 10.31
C ALA A 147 6.09 2.18 9.19
N GLY A 148 6.55 3.39 9.54
CA GLY A 148 6.83 4.48 8.60
C GLY A 148 7.77 4.14 7.45
N GLY A 149 8.70 3.17 7.62
CA GLY A 149 9.58 2.69 6.53
C GLY A 149 8.98 1.60 5.65
N SER A 150 7.72 1.20 5.83
CA SER A 150 7.02 0.28 4.93
C SER A 150 6.58 1.00 3.64
N GLY A 151 6.16 0.25 2.62
CA GLY A 151 5.61 0.86 1.40
C GLY A 151 4.45 1.82 1.68
N VAL A 152 3.44 1.39 2.45
CA VAL A 152 2.30 2.25 2.82
C VAL A 152 2.73 3.38 3.74
N GLY A 153 3.67 3.13 4.68
CA GLY A 153 4.19 4.16 5.59
C GLY A 153 4.90 5.28 4.84
N THR A 154 5.76 4.95 3.88
CA THR A 154 6.47 5.95 3.05
C THR A 154 5.53 6.78 2.18
N ALA A 155 4.45 6.18 1.68
CA ALA A 155 3.40 6.88 0.96
C ALA A 155 2.57 7.79 1.90
N ALA A 156 2.19 7.29 3.07
CA ALA A 156 1.38 8.04 4.05
C ALA A 156 2.11 9.28 4.58
N ILE A 157 3.44 9.20 4.79
CA ILE A 157 4.26 10.36 5.18
C ILE A 157 4.17 11.47 4.11
N GLN A 158 4.38 11.12 2.85
CA GLN A 158 4.34 12.07 1.75
C GLN A 158 2.93 12.67 1.55
N LEU A 159 1.88 11.84 1.62
CA LEU A 159 0.50 12.31 1.51
C LEU A 159 0.13 13.24 2.67
N ALA A 160 0.52 12.91 3.91
CA ALA A 160 0.29 13.77 5.06
C ALA A 160 0.98 15.14 4.90
N LYS A 161 2.22 15.15 4.36
CA LYS A 161 2.95 16.39 4.04
C LYS A 161 2.22 17.21 2.98
N GLU A 162 1.76 16.59 1.88
CA GLU A 162 1.00 17.27 0.83
C GLU A 162 -0.36 17.78 1.29
N MET A 163 -0.95 17.17 2.31
CA MET A 163 -2.18 17.61 3.00
C MET A 163 -1.91 18.63 4.11
N GLN A 164 -0.67 19.12 4.24
CA GLN A 164 -0.29 20.13 5.23
C GLN A 164 -0.53 19.71 6.68
N ALA A 165 -0.30 18.44 6.99
CA ALA A 165 -0.33 17.97 8.38
C ALA A 165 0.61 18.83 9.25
N GLY A 166 0.25 19.00 10.52
CA GLY A 166 1.10 19.63 11.51
C GLY A 166 2.31 18.74 11.81
N ASP A 167 2.29 18.01 12.93
CA ASP A 167 3.36 17.05 13.21
C ASP A 167 3.10 15.70 12.53
N ILE A 168 4.07 15.21 11.76
CA ILE A 168 4.10 13.85 11.20
C ILE A 168 5.07 13.03 12.04
N ILE A 169 4.52 12.17 12.89
CA ILE A 169 5.27 11.31 13.79
C ILE A 169 5.24 9.88 13.23
N VAL A 170 6.36 9.18 13.18
CA VAL A 170 6.41 7.80 12.68
C VAL A 170 7.10 6.86 13.65
N THR A 171 6.63 5.61 13.73
CA THR A 171 7.41 4.54 14.33
C THR A 171 8.11 3.72 13.25
N ALA A 172 9.40 3.51 13.40
CA ALA A 172 10.21 2.71 12.49
C ALA A 172 11.42 2.16 13.24
N SER A 173 12.11 1.15 12.69
CA SER A 173 13.44 0.80 13.20
C SER A 173 14.44 1.93 12.90
N GLN A 174 15.43 2.11 13.77
CA GLN A 174 16.40 3.21 13.67
C GLN A 174 17.06 3.33 12.30
N THR A 175 17.35 2.22 11.63
CA THR A 175 17.96 2.20 10.29
C THR A 175 17.13 2.85 9.20
N LYS A 176 15.79 3.01 9.42
CA LYS A 176 14.84 3.59 8.48
C LYS A 176 14.50 5.06 8.79
N HIS A 177 15.00 5.61 9.90
CA HIS A 177 14.65 6.96 10.35
C HIS A 177 15.06 8.04 9.35
N ALA A 178 16.27 7.93 8.77
CA ALA A 178 16.75 8.92 7.79
C ALA A 178 15.79 9.01 6.59
N ALA A 179 15.43 7.86 6.01
CA ALA A 179 14.49 7.82 4.89
C ALA A 179 13.11 8.40 5.26
N CYS A 180 12.58 8.10 6.45
CA CYS A 180 11.30 8.67 6.88
C CYS A 180 11.36 10.20 6.99
N ARG A 181 12.47 10.76 7.52
CA ARG A 181 12.65 12.22 7.63
C ARG A 181 12.77 12.90 6.26
N GLU A 182 13.51 12.31 5.33
CA GLU A 182 13.63 12.82 3.95
C GLU A 182 12.27 12.90 3.25
N LEU A 183 11.35 11.99 3.57
CA LEU A 183 9.99 11.99 3.02
C LEU A 183 9.07 13.01 3.66
N GLY A 184 9.45 13.56 4.83
CA GLY A 184 8.68 14.59 5.51
C GLY A 184 8.23 14.26 6.93
N ALA A 185 8.67 13.14 7.52
CA ALA A 185 8.40 12.88 8.94
C ALA A 185 9.17 13.89 9.81
N HIS A 186 8.48 14.59 10.69
CA HIS A 186 9.07 15.53 11.63
C HIS A 186 9.75 14.79 12.79
N TYR A 187 9.14 13.70 13.27
CA TYR A 187 9.65 12.90 14.38
C TYR A 187 9.66 11.42 14.02
N THR A 188 10.71 10.73 14.45
CA THR A 188 10.87 9.28 14.25
C THR A 188 11.13 8.61 15.60
N VAL A 189 10.36 7.58 15.92
CA VAL A 189 10.45 6.80 17.16
C VAL A 189 10.92 5.39 16.84
N ASP A 190 12.01 4.94 17.45
CA ASP A 190 12.47 3.55 17.34
C ASP A 190 11.65 2.65 18.27
N TYR A 191 10.67 1.95 17.68
CA TYR A 191 9.78 1.06 18.43
C TYR A 191 10.49 -0.12 19.14
N LYS A 192 11.78 -0.35 18.83
CA LYS A 192 12.59 -1.42 19.47
C LYS A 192 13.17 -1.01 20.81
N SER A 193 13.43 0.29 20.98
CA SER A 193 14.13 0.84 22.15
C SER A 193 13.29 1.88 22.91
N GLN A 194 12.20 2.39 22.34
CA GLN A 194 11.38 3.45 22.90
C GLN A 194 9.91 3.03 22.99
N ASP A 195 9.19 3.47 24.03
CA ASP A 195 7.72 3.40 24.05
C ASP A 195 7.15 4.60 23.28
N PHE A 196 6.55 4.32 22.13
CA PHE A 196 6.00 5.40 21.29
C PHE A 196 4.92 6.22 22.01
N ARG A 197 4.21 5.67 23.00
CA ARG A 197 3.22 6.39 23.80
C ARG A 197 3.88 7.54 24.56
N ASP A 198 5.01 7.28 25.20
CA ASP A 198 5.70 8.26 26.02
C ASP A 198 6.38 9.30 25.10
N GLU A 199 6.97 8.86 23.98
CA GLU A 199 7.55 9.76 22.99
C GLU A 199 6.50 10.69 22.36
N VAL A 200 5.34 10.18 21.94
CA VAL A 200 4.25 11.01 21.39
C VAL A 200 3.78 12.02 22.43
N LYS A 201 3.64 11.63 23.71
CA LYS A 201 3.26 12.57 24.78
C LYS A 201 4.30 13.67 24.97
N ASN A 202 5.58 13.34 24.89
CA ASN A 202 6.67 14.32 25.01
C ASN A 202 6.68 15.28 23.82
N ILE A 203 6.59 14.75 22.59
CA ILE A 203 6.58 15.54 21.35
C ILE A 203 5.39 16.50 21.30
N THR A 204 4.23 16.09 21.82
CA THR A 204 2.99 16.83 21.70
C THR A 204 2.58 17.58 22.97
N ASP A 205 3.49 17.74 23.95
CA ASP A 205 3.17 18.34 25.25
C ASP A 205 1.92 17.70 25.91
N ARG A 206 1.79 16.37 25.73
CA ARG A 206 0.64 15.55 26.20
C ARG A 206 -0.70 15.84 25.54
N GLU A 207 -0.76 16.68 24.52
CA GLU A 207 -1.99 16.91 23.76
C GLU A 207 -2.38 15.70 22.92
N GLY A 208 -1.41 14.96 22.39
CA GLY A 208 -1.61 13.78 21.53
C GLY A 208 -1.79 14.12 20.06
N VAL A 209 -2.22 13.13 19.29
CA VAL A 209 -2.38 13.20 17.83
C VAL A 209 -3.83 13.06 17.41
N ASP A 210 -4.17 13.58 16.24
CA ASP A 210 -5.53 13.59 15.70
C ASP A 210 -5.84 12.30 14.92
N VAL A 211 -4.85 11.79 14.17
CA VAL A 211 -4.99 10.59 13.33
C VAL A 211 -3.87 9.60 13.64
N ILE A 212 -4.21 8.32 13.68
CA ILE A 212 -3.23 7.22 13.76
C ILE A 212 -3.49 6.24 12.62
N ILE A 213 -2.44 5.91 11.87
CA ILE A 213 -2.45 4.82 10.88
C ILE A 213 -1.73 3.61 11.50
N ASP A 214 -2.48 2.51 11.70
CA ASP A 214 -2.00 1.33 12.42
C ASP A 214 -2.01 0.08 11.55
N PHE A 215 -0.87 -0.64 11.60
CA PHE A 215 -0.66 -1.94 10.96
C PHE A 215 -0.39 -3.05 11.97
N VAL A 216 -0.26 -2.70 13.27
CA VAL A 216 0.22 -3.60 14.33
C VAL A 216 -0.94 -4.19 15.11
N ALA A 217 -1.95 -3.39 15.41
CA ALA A 217 -3.18 -3.78 16.10
C ALA A 217 -2.99 -4.12 17.59
N ALA A 218 -3.32 -5.35 18.02
CA ALA A 218 -3.52 -5.68 19.43
C ALA A 218 -2.44 -5.16 20.39
N PRO A 219 -1.12 -5.35 20.17
CA PRO A 219 -0.09 -4.86 21.09
C PRO A 219 0.00 -3.34 21.21
N TYR A 220 -0.52 -2.61 20.19
CA TYR A 220 -0.44 -1.15 20.14
C TYR A 220 -1.76 -0.47 20.51
N PHE A 221 -2.86 -1.21 20.50
CA PHE A 221 -4.21 -0.67 20.56
C PHE A 221 -4.43 0.26 21.77
N GLU A 222 -4.17 -0.19 22.99
CA GLU A 222 -4.37 0.63 24.19
C GLU A 222 -3.47 1.88 24.19
N ARG A 223 -2.22 1.74 23.77
CA ARG A 223 -1.27 2.85 23.65
C ARG A 223 -1.73 3.85 22.59
N ASN A 224 -2.23 3.38 21.43
CA ASN A 224 -2.84 4.23 20.40
C ASN A 224 -3.98 5.05 20.97
N ILE A 225 -4.94 4.41 21.65
CA ILE A 225 -6.07 5.10 22.28
C ILE A 225 -5.60 6.13 23.31
N SER A 226 -4.52 5.84 24.05
CA SER A 226 -3.99 6.75 25.07
C SER A 226 -3.41 8.03 24.50
N VAL A 227 -2.83 8.01 23.30
CA VAL A 227 -2.19 9.17 22.65
C VAL A 227 -3.05 9.87 21.62
N LEU A 228 -4.24 9.35 21.31
CA LEU A 228 -5.23 10.10 20.52
C LEU A 228 -5.81 11.25 21.32
N ARG A 229 -6.04 12.38 20.65
CA ARG A 229 -6.80 13.51 21.16
C ARG A 229 -8.29 13.18 21.23
N THR A 230 -9.06 14.09 21.81
CA THR A 230 -10.53 14.06 21.72
C THR A 230 -10.96 14.19 20.26
N ASP A 231 -11.94 13.39 19.84
CA ASP A 231 -12.39 13.23 18.44
C ASP A 231 -11.35 12.64 17.49
N GLY A 232 -10.29 12.02 18.05
CA GLY A 232 -9.23 11.37 17.26
C GLY A 232 -9.71 10.14 16.50
N ARG A 233 -8.96 9.78 15.45
CA ARG A 233 -9.30 8.69 14.54
C ARG A 233 -8.15 7.67 14.49
N LEU A 234 -8.46 6.39 14.78
CA LEU A 234 -7.57 5.25 14.61
C LEU A 234 -7.95 4.49 13.34
N ILE A 235 -7.07 4.46 12.37
CA ILE A 235 -7.27 3.76 11.10
C ILE A 235 -6.45 2.47 11.12
N MET A 236 -7.12 1.32 11.18
CA MET A 236 -6.49 -0.01 11.24
C MET A 236 -6.45 -0.62 9.84
N LEU A 237 -5.26 -0.90 9.32
CA LEU A 237 -5.03 -1.42 7.98
C LEU A 237 -4.52 -2.86 7.98
N ALA A 238 -3.91 -3.31 9.07
CA ALA A 238 -3.44 -4.68 9.24
C ALA A 238 -3.40 -5.08 10.72
N LEU A 239 -3.17 -6.37 10.97
CA LEU A 239 -3.18 -6.97 12.32
C LEU A 239 -1.87 -7.75 12.56
N LEU A 240 -0.72 -7.16 12.15
CA LEU A 240 0.58 -7.85 12.12
C LEU A 240 1.07 -8.29 13.50
N GLY A 241 0.67 -7.61 14.56
CA GLY A 241 1.06 -7.93 15.93
C GLY A 241 0.05 -8.82 16.68
N GLY A 242 -1.11 -9.11 16.08
CA GLY A 242 -2.14 -9.95 16.69
C GLY A 242 -3.54 -9.34 16.62
N THR A 243 -4.53 -10.20 16.88
CA THR A 243 -5.96 -9.90 16.67
C THR A 243 -6.77 -9.80 17.96
N HIS A 244 -6.26 -10.27 19.07
CA HIS A 244 -7.01 -10.40 20.33
C HIS A 244 -6.50 -9.43 21.39
N LEU A 245 -7.42 -8.77 22.06
CA LEU A 245 -7.21 -8.00 23.29
C LEU A 245 -7.75 -8.82 24.47
N GLU A 246 -6.92 -9.09 25.48
CA GLU A 246 -7.38 -9.81 26.68
C GLU A 246 -8.24 -8.92 27.57
N GLN A 247 -7.83 -7.66 27.75
CA GLN A 247 -8.58 -6.67 28.54
C GLN A 247 -8.41 -5.29 27.90
N PHE A 248 -9.47 -4.51 27.89
CA PHE A 248 -9.45 -3.14 27.40
C PHE A 248 -10.48 -2.27 28.13
N ASN A 249 -10.06 -1.10 28.63
CA ASN A 249 -10.95 -0.13 29.28
C ASN A 249 -11.62 0.78 28.25
N LEU A 250 -12.91 0.56 28.01
CA LEU A 250 -13.73 1.35 27.08
C LEU A 250 -13.90 2.83 27.49
N GLY A 251 -13.64 3.18 28.76
CA GLY A 251 -13.86 4.54 29.26
C GLY A 251 -13.08 5.62 28.50
N ASN A 252 -11.88 5.28 28.00
CA ASN A 252 -11.11 6.23 27.18
C ASN A 252 -11.72 6.48 25.81
N LEU A 253 -12.32 5.46 25.18
CA LEU A 253 -13.01 5.63 23.90
C LEU A 253 -14.18 6.61 24.04
N LEU A 254 -15.02 6.38 25.05
CA LEU A 254 -16.19 7.22 25.28
C LEU A 254 -15.77 8.64 25.66
N ARG A 255 -14.89 8.81 26.64
CA ARG A 255 -14.47 10.14 27.12
C ARG A 255 -13.86 11.01 26.04
N LYS A 256 -13.07 10.40 25.15
CA LYS A 256 -12.40 11.10 24.03
C LYS A 256 -13.21 11.08 22.72
N ARG A 257 -14.34 10.40 22.66
CA ARG A 257 -15.17 10.22 21.44
C ARG A 257 -14.37 9.69 20.26
N ILE A 258 -13.46 8.72 20.51
CA ILE A 258 -12.55 8.19 19.51
C ILE A 258 -13.30 7.38 18.46
N GLN A 259 -12.95 7.58 17.19
CA GLN A 259 -13.42 6.79 16.07
C GLN A 259 -12.37 5.72 15.72
N ILE A 260 -12.83 4.47 15.63
CA ILE A 260 -12.00 3.34 15.17
C ILE A 260 -12.56 2.89 13.84
N LEU A 261 -11.71 2.94 12.80
CA LEU A 261 -12.06 2.59 11.43
C LEU A 261 -11.09 1.52 10.95
N ALA A 262 -11.63 0.40 10.51
CA ALA A 262 -10.84 -0.65 9.87
C ALA A 262 -11.12 -0.68 8.37
N SER A 263 -10.11 -0.96 7.57
CA SER A 263 -10.26 -1.05 6.13
C SER A 263 -9.35 -2.08 5.50
N THR A 264 -9.85 -2.64 4.43
CA THR A 264 -9.09 -3.37 3.42
C THR A 264 -9.36 -2.70 2.07
N LEU A 265 -8.45 -2.84 1.11
CA LEU A 265 -8.66 -2.26 -0.23
C LEU A 265 -9.13 -3.33 -1.23
N ARG A 266 -8.46 -4.48 -1.26
CA ARG A 266 -8.70 -5.57 -2.21
C ARG A 266 -10.13 -6.13 -2.18
N SER A 267 -10.78 -6.17 -1.02
CA SER A 267 -12.13 -6.72 -0.83
C SER A 267 -13.26 -5.69 -0.98
N ARG A 268 -12.94 -4.45 -1.35
CA ARG A 268 -13.94 -3.42 -1.64
C ARG A 268 -14.64 -3.72 -2.99
N SER A 269 -15.87 -3.20 -3.13
CA SER A 269 -16.57 -3.27 -4.41
C SER A 269 -15.79 -2.56 -5.51
N ARG A 270 -16.00 -2.97 -6.77
CA ARG A 270 -15.39 -2.32 -7.94
C ARG A 270 -15.70 -0.82 -7.96
N ASP A 271 -16.95 -0.42 -7.72
CA ASP A 271 -17.37 0.99 -7.69
C ASP A 271 -16.62 1.80 -6.62
N TYR A 272 -16.32 1.20 -5.47
CA TYR A 272 -15.51 1.86 -4.44
C TYR A 272 -14.08 2.05 -4.93
N GLN A 273 -13.50 1.02 -5.53
CA GLN A 273 -12.12 1.07 -6.03
C GLN A 273 -11.99 2.07 -7.20
N ILE A 274 -12.96 2.13 -8.11
CA ILE A 274 -13.01 3.11 -9.20
C ILE A 274 -13.03 4.53 -8.62
N ARG A 275 -13.96 4.84 -7.72
CA ARG A 275 -14.04 6.17 -7.10
C ARG A 275 -12.76 6.54 -6.34
N LEU A 276 -12.12 5.57 -5.69
CA LEU A 276 -10.84 5.79 -5.03
C LEU A 276 -9.73 6.07 -6.05
N THR A 277 -9.70 5.34 -7.16
CA THR A 277 -8.73 5.54 -8.24
C THR A 277 -8.89 6.93 -8.85
N GLU A 278 -10.10 7.35 -9.15
CA GLU A 278 -10.39 8.68 -9.70
C GLU A 278 -9.96 9.80 -8.74
N ALA A 279 -10.37 9.72 -7.47
CA ALA A 279 -10.00 10.72 -6.48
C ALA A 279 -8.47 10.74 -6.21
N PHE A 280 -7.84 9.57 -6.21
CA PHE A 280 -6.40 9.47 -6.07
C PHE A 280 -5.68 10.06 -7.29
N ALA A 281 -6.11 9.73 -8.50
CA ALA A 281 -5.53 10.26 -9.74
C ALA A 281 -5.63 11.79 -9.80
N GLU A 282 -6.80 12.36 -9.49
CA GLU A 282 -7.00 13.81 -9.41
C GLU A 282 -6.05 14.48 -8.40
N PHE A 283 -5.87 13.86 -7.24
CA PHE A 283 -4.96 14.38 -6.21
C PHE A 283 -3.49 14.17 -6.58
N ALA A 284 -3.11 12.99 -7.07
CA ALA A 284 -1.72 12.54 -7.02
C ALA A 284 -0.94 12.71 -8.34
N ILE A 285 -1.59 12.59 -9.52
CA ILE A 285 -0.87 12.56 -10.80
C ILE A 285 0.00 13.80 -11.00
N SER A 286 -0.56 14.99 -10.87
CA SER A 286 0.20 16.26 -11.00
C SER A 286 1.32 16.41 -9.95
N ARG A 287 1.18 15.75 -8.81
CA ARG A 287 2.20 15.76 -7.75
C ARG A 287 3.36 14.80 -8.06
N PHE A 288 3.08 13.68 -8.72
CA PHE A 288 4.13 12.81 -9.27
C PHE A 288 4.87 13.51 -10.41
N GLU A 289 4.17 14.13 -11.34
CA GLU A 289 4.78 14.93 -12.43
C GLU A 289 5.69 16.03 -11.91
N ALA A 290 5.28 16.70 -10.85
CA ALA A 290 6.07 17.75 -10.20
C ALA A 290 7.17 17.21 -9.26
N GLY A 291 7.30 15.88 -9.08
CA GLY A 291 8.26 15.26 -8.17
C GLY A 291 7.99 15.50 -6.68
N ARG A 292 6.79 15.99 -6.31
CA ARG A 292 6.37 16.21 -4.92
C ARG A 292 5.97 14.89 -4.23
N LEU A 293 5.43 13.94 -5.00
CA LEU A 293 5.24 12.56 -4.61
C LEU A 293 6.21 11.69 -5.42
N ARG A 294 6.77 10.66 -4.80
CA ARG A 294 7.62 9.68 -5.47
C ARG A 294 7.50 8.31 -4.81
N PRO A 295 7.48 7.22 -5.58
CA PRO A 295 7.56 5.89 -4.99
C PRO A 295 8.96 5.68 -4.37
N VAL A 296 8.98 5.09 -3.19
CA VAL A 296 10.25 4.69 -2.54
C VAL A 296 10.52 3.24 -2.91
N ILE A 297 11.56 3.02 -3.68
CA ILE A 297 11.96 1.68 -4.16
C ILE A 297 13.21 1.24 -3.43
N ASP A 298 13.09 0.13 -2.71
CA ASP A 298 14.20 -0.54 -2.04
C ASP A 298 15.11 -1.27 -3.05
N GLN A 299 14.49 -2.08 -3.90
CA GLN A 299 15.20 -2.81 -4.97
C GLN A 299 14.27 -3.06 -6.16
N VAL A 300 14.89 -3.09 -7.36
CA VAL A 300 14.29 -3.65 -8.58
C VAL A 300 14.99 -4.98 -8.84
N MET A 301 14.23 -6.06 -8.92
CA MET A 301 14.73 -7.42 -9.12
C MET A 301 14.11 -8.02 -10.39
N ASP A 302 14.82 -8.93 -11.06
CA ASP A 302 14.18 -9.74 -12.11
C ASP A 302 13.09 -10.62 -11.49
N TRP A 303 11.95 -10.75 -12.15
CA TRP A 303 10.84 -11.56 -11.61
C TRP A 303 11.19 -13.04 -11.41
N LYS A 304 12.23 -13.54 -12.11
CA LYS A 304 12.79 -14.88 -11.87
C LYS A 304 13.39 -15.02 -10.46
N GLU A 305 13.74 -13.90 -9.83
CA GLU A 305 14.28 -13.84 -8.47
C GLU A 305 13.17 -13.66 -7.42
N VAL A 306 11.89 -13.88 -7.76
CA VAL A 306 10.72 -13.68 -6.89
C VAL A 306 10.86 -14.34 -5.51
N LYS A 307 11.53 -15.47 -5.41
CA LYS A 307 11.78 -16.16 -4.12
C LYS A 307 12.62 -15.29 -3.19
N ALA A 308 13.72 -14.75 -3.70
CA ALA A 308 14.60 -13.85 -2.95
C ALA A 308 13.88 -12.53 -2.59
N ALA A 309 13.08 -12.00 -3.52
CA ALA A 309 12.27 -10.80 -3.28
C ALA A 309 11.27 -11.00 -2.11
N HIS A 310 10.55 -12.13 -2.08
CA HIS A 310 9.67 -12.48 -0.98
C HIS A 310 10.42 -12.63 0.35
N GLN A 311 11.55 -13.34 0.36
CA GLN A 311 12.39 -13.51 1.56
C GLN A 311 12.90 -12.15 2.09
N ARG A 312 13.29 -11.23 1.20
CA ARG A 312 13.71 -9.88 1.58
C ARG A 312 12.57 -9.11 2.27
N MET A 313 11.36 -9.20 1.75
CA MET A 313 10.19 -8.58 2.38
C MET A 313 9.87 -9.23 3.74
N GLU A 314 9.96 -10.55 3.84
CA GLU A 314 9.74 -11.30 5.08
C GLU A 314 10.74 -10.91 6.18
N SER A 315 11.99 -10.62 5.81
CA SER A 315 13.03 -10.15 6.76
C SER A 315 12.81 -8.73 7.28
N ASN A 316 11.84 -7.97 6.72
CA ASN A 316 11.54 -6.56 7.07
C ASN A 316 12.73 -5.60 6.91
N GLN A 317 13.72 -5.94 6.07
CA GLN A 317 14.90 -5.09 5.81
C GLN A 317 14.63 -3.99 4.80
N ASN A 318 13.62 -4.15 3.94
CA ASN A 318 13.29 -3.17 2.89
C ASN A 318 12.81 -1.84 3.46
N VAL A 319 13.12 -0.77 2.74
CA VAL A 319 12.50 0.56 2.90
C VAL A 319 11.67 0.84 1.66
N GLY A 320 10.35 1.01 1.82
CA GLY A 320 9.46 1.15 0.67
C GLY A 320 9.21 -0.18 -0.06
N LYS A 321 9.21 -0.14 -1.39
CA LYS A 321 8.76 -1.21 -2.29
C LYS A 321 9.90 -2.04 -2.85
N ILE A 322 9.64 -3.33 -3.04
CA ILE A 322 10.44 -4.23 -3.87
C ILE A 322 9.68 -4.42 -5.17
N VAL A 323 10.32 -4.10 -6.28
CA VAL A 323 9.74 -4.18 -7.63
C VAL A 323 10.27 -5.39 -8.35
N LEU A 324 9.39 -6.09 -9.06
CA LEU A 324 9.75 -7.17 -9.99
C LEU A 324 9.64 -6.65 -11.42
N LYS A 325 10.75 -6.63 -12.13
CA LYS A 325 10.80 -6.35 -13.56
C LYS A 325 10.48 -7.63 -14.32
N ILE A 326 9.46 -7.56 -15.19
CA ILE A 326 9.08 -8.67 -16.06
C ILE A 326 10.04 -8.68 -17.27
N SER A 327 11.10 -9.46 -17.18
CA SER A 327 12.03 -9.64 -18.30
C SER A 327 11.46 -10.61 -19.32
N LYS A 328 11.77 -10.38 -20.61
CA LYS A 328 11.50 -11.40 -21.65
C LYS A 328 12.17 -12.69 -21.25
N SER A 329 11.42 -13.77 -21.27
CA SER A 329 11.90 -15.11 -20.97
C SER A 329 12.61 -15.73 -22.19
#